data_328f5dd5358d997a59174e0d171690f5
#
_entry.id   328f5dd5358d997a59174e0d171690f5
#
_cell.length_a   1.000
_cell.length_b   1.000
_cell.length_c   1.000
_cell.angle_alpha   90.00
_cell.angle_beta   90.00
_cell.angle_gamma   90.00
#
_symmetry.space_group_name_H-M   'P 1'
#
loop_
_entity.id
_entity.type
_entity.pdbx_description
1 polymer ?
#
loop_
_entity_poly.entity_id
_entity_poly.type
_entity_poly.pdbx_seq_one_letter_code
_entity_poly.pdbx_strand_id
1 'polypeptide(L)'
;MALWGGRFTQAADKRFKNFNDSLRFDYRLAEQDIEGSIGWSKALVSVNILSAQEQQQLEQALNELLIEVRSNPQAILQDDAEDIHSWVESKLINKVGNLGKKLHTGRSRNDQVALDIKMWCKKRVTELQHSLRELQRKLVLTAENNQEAVMPGYTHLQRAQPITFAHWCMAYVEMLDRDYSRLADAYRRMNSCPLGSGALAGTAYPIDREQLAKDLDFAFATRNSLDSVSDRDHIVELLSAASLSMVHLSRFAEDMIIFNSGESNFVELSDRVTSGSSLMPQKKNPDACELIRGKAGRVIGALNGMLMTLKGLPLAYNKDMQEDKEGIFDALDTWQDCLDMASLVLDDIKVNVKRTRESALKGYSNATELADYLVAKGVPFRDSHHIVGETVVYAIKQHKALEDLTIPEFRQFCEKVSDDVYDILSLQSCLDKRAAKGGVSPLRIAEAIAEAKARFA
;
A
#
# COMPACT_ATOMS: atom_id res chain seq x y z
N MET A 1 -4.91 -8.52 39.83
CA MET A 1 -6.31 -8.91 40.22
C MET A 1 -7.19 -8.49 39.10
N ALA A 2 -8.08 -9.39 38.58
CA ALA A 2 -8.98 -8.99 37.50
C ALA A 2 -9.88 -7.84 37.96
N LEU A 3 -10.04 -6.80 37.15
CA LEU A 3 -10.86 -5.61 37.44
C LEU A 3 -12.36 -5.92 37.49
N TRP A 4 -12.76 -7.14 37.10
CA TRP A 4 -14.14 -7.66 36.99
C TRP A 4 -14.34 -8.94 37.80
N GLY A 5 -14.29 -8.94 39.09
CA GLY A 5 -14.25 -10.16 39.92
C GLY A 5 -15.50 -10.47 40.73
N GLY A 6 -16.46 -9.57 40.87
CA GLY A 6 -17.51 -9.67 41.90
C GLY A 6 -18.47 -10.86 41.80
N ARG A 7 -18.63 -11.49 40.61
CA ARG A 7 -19.51 -12.64 40.39
C ARG A 7 -18.79 -13.99 40.43
N PHE A 8 -17.48 -13.99 40.25
CA PHE A 8 -16.70 -15.20 40.08
C PHE A 8 -16.23 -15.73 41.44
N THR A 9 -16.41 -17.02 41.69
CA THR A 9 -16.04 -17.71 42.93
C THR A 9 -14.75 -18.50 42.80
N GLN A 10 -14.21 -18.62 41.59
CA GLN A 10 -12.97 -19.34 41.29
C GLN A 10 -12.04 -18.50 40.45
N ALA A 11 -10.74 -18.69 40.60
CA ALA A 11 -9.74 -18.07 39.72
C ALA A 11 -9.79 -18.71 38.32
N ALA A 12 -9.48 -17.93 37.29
CA ALA A 12 -9.35 -18.44 35.93
C ALA A 12 -8.19 -19.46 35.81
N ASP A 13 -8.40 -20.51 35.01
CA ASP A 13 -7.32 -21.47 34.69
C ASP A 13 -6.18 -20.73 33.97
N LYS A 14 -4.95 -21.07 34.28
CA LYS A 14 -3.76 -20.43 33.68
C LYS A 14 -3.70 -20.58 32.17
N ARG A 15 -4.17 -21.71 31.63
CA ARG A 15 -4.21 -21.95 30.18
C ARG A 15 -5.26 -21.07 29.52
N PHE A 16 -6.43 -20.90 30.16
CA PHE A 16 -7.46 -19.97 29.70
C PHE A 16 -6.92 -18.52 29.69
N LYS A 17 -6.25 -18.09 30.77
CA LYS A 17 -5.61 -16.76 30.83
C LYS A 17 -4.67 -16.56 29.63
N ASN A 18 -3.73 -17.46 29.39
CA ASN A 18 -2.79 -17.37 28.29
C ASN A 18 -3.44 -17.36 26.89
N PHE A 19 -4.58 -18.05 26.76
CA PHE A 19 -5.35 -18.09 25.52
C PHE A 19 -6.18 -16.82 25.29
N ASN A 20 -6.70 -16.24 26.37
CA ASN A 20 -7.59 -15.09 26.36
C ASN A 20 -6.84 -13.75 26.29
N ASP A 21 -5.69 -13.64 26.94
CA ASP A 21 -4.98 -12.38 27.12
C ASP A 21 -4.39 -11.87 25.80
N SER A 22 -4.55 -10.56 25.56
CA SER A 22 -4.18 -9.90 24.31
C SER A 22 -3.01 -8.91 24.42
N LEU A 23 -2.51 -8.65 25.65
CA LEU A 23 -1.46 -7.66 25.88
C LEU A 23 -0.24 -7.85 24.97
N ARG A 24 0.09 -9.11 24.61
CA ARG A 24 1.22 -9.46 23.74
C ARG A 24 1.19 -8.81 22.35
N PHE A 25 0.02 -8.38 21.87
CA PHE A 25 -0.13 -7.72 20.59
C PHE A 25 -0.86 -6.37 20.68
N ASP A 26 -1.85 -6.21 21.60
CA ASP A 26 -2.63 -4.98 21.71
C ASP A 26 -1.89 -3.85 22.45
N TYR A 27 -0.72 -4.13 23.06
CA TYR A 27 0.17 -3.08 23.61
C TYR A 27 0.46 -1.96 22.59
N ARG A 28 0.33 -2.25 21.31
CA ARG A 28 0.49 -1.30 20.19
C ARG A 28 -0.60 -0.22 20.17
N LEU A 29 -1.69 -0.40 20.89
CA LEU A 29 -2.80 0.55 21.03
C LEU A 29 -2.64 1.46 22.27
N ALA A 30 -1.54 1.37 23.01
CA ALA A 30 -1.33 2.09 24.26
C ALA A 30 -1.48 3.60 24.11
N GLU A 31 -0.93 4.20 23.06
CA GLU A 31 -1.08 5.64 22.79
C GLU A 31 -2.55 6.01 22.58
N GLN A 32 -3.29 5.24 21.79
CA GLN A 32 -4.69 5.48 21.47
C GLN A 32 -5.59 5.32 22.68
N ASP A 33 -5.36 4.32 23.52
CA ASP A 33 -6.10 4.13 24.77
C ASP A 33 -5.92 5.32 25.73
N ILE A 34 -4.68 5.81 25.88
CA ILE A 34 -4.36 6.95 26.70
C ILE A 34 -5.02 8.23 26.15
N GLU A 35 -4.89 8.50 24.86
CA GLU A 35 -5.49 9.67 24.18
C GLU A 35 -7.02 9.61 24.26
N GLY A 36 -7.63 8.44 24.01
CA GLY A 36 -9.06 8.19 24.18
C GLY A 36 -9.55 8.43 25.62
N SER A 37 -8.75 8.01 26.59
CA SER A 37 -9.01 8.21 28.02
C SER A 37 -8.93 9.70 28.42
N ILE A 38 -8.02 10.47 27.86
CA ILE A 38 -7.96 11.93 28.04
C ILE A 38 -9.25 12.59 27.50
N GLY A 39 -9.66 12.27 26.27
CA GLY A 39 -10.90 12.76 25.68
C GLY A 39 -12.13 12.40 26.51
N TRP A 40 -12.22 11.15 26.97
CA TRP A 40 -13.30 10.70 27.84
C TRP A 40 -13.34 11.45 29.18
N SER A 41 -12.19 11.71 29.82
CA SER A 41 -12.11 12.48 31.06
C SER A 41 -12.71 13.88 30.92
N LYS A 42 -12.51 14.55 29.77
CA LYS A 42 -13.10 15.87 29.45
C LYS A 42 -14.62 15.76 29.30
N ALA A 43 -15.11 14.74 28.65
CA ALA A 43 -16.54 14.49 28.53
C ALA A 43 -17.21 14.24 29.89
N LEU A 44 -16.55 13.54 30.82
CA LEU A 44 -17.05 13.31 32.19
C LEU A 44 -17.17 14.62 33.02
N VAL A 45 -16.36 15.63 32.73
CA VAL A 45 -16.53 16.97 33.36
C VAL A 45 -17.85 17.62 32.93
N SER A 46 -18.20 17.53 31.65
CA SER A 46 -19.41 18.12 31.10
C SER A 46 -20.71 17.62 31.75
N VAL A 47 -20.65 16.40 32.31
CA VAL A 47 -21.80 15.75 33.00
C VAL A 47 -21.61 15.67 34.52
N ASN A 48 -20.68 16.44 35.08
CA ASN A 48 -20.42 16.56 36.52
C ASN A 48 -20.01 15.28 37.27
N ILE A 49 -19.42 14.28 36.55
CA ILE A 49 -18.82 13.10 37.14
C ILE A 49 -17.43 13.40 37.68
N LEU A 50 -16.69 14.24 36.95
CA LEU A 50 -15.40 14.78 37.37
C LEU A 50 -15.50 16.31 37.55
N SER A 51 -14.79 16.81 38.53
CA SER A 51 -14.51 18.26 38.59
C SER A 51 -13.37 18.59 37.58
N ALA A 52 -13.26 19.86 37.21
CA ALA A 52 -12.16 20.31 36.35
C ALA A 52 -10.77 20.03 36.95
N GLN A 53 -10.64 20.11 38.28
CA GLN A 53 -9.40 19.82 39.00
C GLN A 53 -9.07 18.31 38.92
N GLU A 54 -10.06 17.42 39.11
CA GLU A 54 -9.89 15.96 38.98
C GLU A 54 -9.51 15.58 37.55
N GLN A 55 -10.13 16.18 36.54
CA GLN A 55 -9.80 15.97 35.14
C GLN A 55 -8.35 16.39 34.83
N GLN A 56 -7.93 17.55 35.32
CA GLN A 56 -6.55 18.02 35.13
C GLN A 56 -5.52 17.07 35.74
N GLN A 57 -5.81 16.49 36.92
CA GLN A 57 -4.94 15.49 37.55
C GLN A 57 -4.86 14.20 36.72
N LEU A 58 -6.02 13.73 36.19
CA LEU A 58 -6.06 12.56 35.31
C LEU A 58 -5.30 12.81 34.01
N GLU A 59 -5.51 13.95 33.36
CA GLU A 59 -4.85 14.32 32.11
C GLU A 59 -3.32 14.43 32.31
N GLN A 60 -2.87 15.00 33.41
CA GLN A 60 -1.45 15.07 33.72
C GLN A 60 -0.86 13.65 33.86
N ALA A 61 -1.48 12.77 34.65
CA ALA A 61 -1.00 11.42 34.87
C ALA A 61 -1.02 10.56 33.60
N LEU A 62 -2.03 10.74 32.73
CA LEU A 62 -2.14 10.09 31.44
C LEU A 62 -1.07 10.59 30.45
N ASN A 63 -0.77 11.89 30.43
CA ASN A 63 0.31 12.44 29.60
C ASN A 63 1.70 11.96 30.05
N GLU A 64 1.92 11.84 31.36
CA GLU A 64 3.16 11.20 31.87
C GLU A 64 3.28 9.76 31.39
N LEU A 65 2.19 8.99 31.45
CA LEU A 65 2.15 7.62 30.96
C LEU A 65 2.36 7.54 29.43
N LEU A 66 1.82 8.49 28.70
CA LEU A 66 2.03 8.58 27.24
C LEU A 66 3.51 8.78 26.89
N ILE A 67 4.21 9.64 27.64
CA ILE A 67 5.66 9.85 27.48
C ILE A 67 6.43 8.53 27.77
N GLU A 68 6.07 7.82 28.85
CA GLU A 68 6.68 6.52 29.20
C GLU A 68 6.48 5.51 28.08
N VAL A 69 5.26 5.36 27.57
CA VAL A 69 4.92 4.44 26.47
C VAL A 69 5.68 4.77 25.19
N ARG A 70 5.73 6.04 24.81
CA ARG A 70 6.46 6.49 23.60
C ARG A 70 7.96 6.25 23.71
N SER A 71 8.53 6.36 24.91
CA SER A 71 9.96 6.15 25.12
C SER A 71 10.35 4.67 25.06
N ASN A 72 9.51 3.76 25.53
CA ASN A 72 9.77 2.32 25.55
C ASN A 72 8.48 1.48 25.54
N PRO A 73 7.83 1.34 24.39
CA PRO A 73 6.57 0.59 24.27
C PRO A 73 6.73 -0.91 24.61
N GLN A 74 7.92 -1.47 24.43
CA GLN A 74 8.19 -2.88 24.73
C GLN A 74 8.19 -3.19 26.24
N ALA A 75 8.37 -2.20 27.10
CA ALA A 75 8.29 -2.40 28.55
C ALA A 75 6.90 -2.87 29.01
N ILE A 76 5.84 -2.58 28.25
CA ILE A 76 4.47 -3.04 28.53
C ILE A 76 4.41 -4.57 28.55
N LEU A 77 5.16 -5.24 27.68
CA LEU A 77 5.18 -6.71 27.56
C LEU A 77 5.76 -7.45 28.81
N GLN A 78 6.33 -6.72 29.74
CA GLN A 78 6.84 -7.30 31.02
C GLN A 78 5.74 -7.40 32.08
N ASP A 79 4.56 -6.83 31.83
CA ASP A 79 3.39 -6.88 32.73
C ASP A 79 2.55 -8.13 32.43
N ASP A 80 1.71 -8.55 33.39
CA ASP A 80 0.81 -9.70 33.25
C ASP A 80 -0.68 -9.28 33.12
N ALA A 81 -0.95 -8.03 32.73
CA ALA A 81 -2.28 -7.54 32.47
C ALA A 81 -2.97 -8.33 31.35
N GLU A 82 -4.29 -8.43 31.39
CA GLU A 82 -5.08 -9.16 30.39
C GLU A 82 -4.98 -8.50 29.00
N ASP A 83 -5.08 -7.18 28.98
CA ASP A 83 -5.08 -6.35 27.77
C ASP A 83 -4.46 -4.98 28.06
N ILE A 84 -4.22 -4.20 27.01
CA ILE A 84 -3.64 -2.85 27.13
C ILE A 84 -4.54 -1.91 27.94
N HIS A 85 -5.83 -2.06 27.85
CA HIS A 85 -6.80 -1.22 28.54
C HIS A 85 -6.73 -1.43 30.05
N SER A 86 -6.64 -2.69 30.50
CA SER A 86 -6.43 -3.04 31.92
C SER A 86 -5.07 -2.55 32.41
N TRP A 87 -4.06 -2.60 31.55
CA TRP A 87 -2.73 -2.09 31.86
C TRP A 87 -2.76 -0.58 32.09
N VAL A 88 -3.33 0.20 31.16
CA VAL A 88 -3.43 1.66 31.28
C VAL A 88 -4.23 2.05 32.54
N GLU A 89 -5.38 1.42 32.78
CA GLU A 89 -6.19 1.67 33.96
C GLU A 89 -5.44 1.38 35.25
N SER A 90 -4.72 0.26 35.32
CA SER A 90 -3.90 -0.12 36.48
C SER A 90 -2.78 0.89 36.73
N LYS A 91 -2.04 1.31 35.69
CA LYS A 91 -0.98 2.32 35.82
C LYS A 91 -1.53 3.67 36.26
N LEU A 92 -2.70 4.08 35.73
CA LEU A 92 -3.36 5.31 36.14
C LEU A 92 -3.78 5.26 37.62
N ILE A 93 -4.40 4.15 38.06
CA ILE A 93 -4.79 3.96 39.47
C ILE A 93 -3.57 4.04 40.37
N ASN A 94 -2.44 3.46 39.96
CA ASN A 94 -1.19 3.53 40.74
C ASN A 94 -0.65 4.96 40.89
N LYS A 95 -0.89 5.84 39.88
CA LYS A 95 -0.45 7.25 39.93
C LYS A 95 -1.40 8.15 40.73
N VAL A 96 -2.70 7.99 40.56
CA VAL A 96 -3.72 8.93 41.09
C VAL A 96 -4.69 8.29 42.10
N GLY A 97 -4.51 7.03 42.46
CA GLY A 97 -5.32 6.34 43.45
C GLY A 97 -6.79 6.16 43.01
N ASN A 98 -7.72 6.36 43.95
CA ASN A 98 -9.15 6.17 43.72
C ASN A 98 -9.73 7.09 42.59
N LEU A 99 -9.06 8.20 42.29
CA LEU A 99 -9.48 9.07 41.19
C LEU A 99 -9.44 8.34 39.84
N GLY A 100 -8.40 7.51 39.61
CA GLY A 100 -8.30 6.71 38.37
C GLY A 100 -9.48 5.78 38.13
N LYS A 101 -10.12 5.28 39.21
CA LYS A 101 -11.31 4.42 39.11
C LYS A 101 -12.57 5.14 38.56
N LYS A 102 -12.63 6.46 38.68
CA LYS A 102 -13.76 7.23 38.13
C LYS A 102 -13.76 7.29 36.60
N LEU A 103 -12.58 7.13 35.97
CA LEU A 103 -12.43 7.30 34.51
C LEU A 103 -13.27 6.31 33.70
N HIS A 104 -13.50 5.10 34.21
CA HIS A 104 -14.30 4.09 33.51
C HIS A 104 -15.82 4.35 33.56
N THR A 105 -16.28 5.35 34.30
CA THR A 105 -17.72 5.69 34.46
C THR A 105 -18.35 5.93 33.10
N GLY A 106 -19.46 5.22 32.81
CA GLY A 106 -20.25 5.39 31.58
C GLY A 106 -19.63 4.84 30.29
N ARG A 107 -18.40 4.33 30.35
CA ARG A 107 -17.68 3.69 29.23
C ARG A 107 -17.74 2.17 29.34
N SER A 108 -17.72 1.50 28.23
CA SER A 108 -17.52 0.04 28.15
C SER A 108 -16.16 -0.28 27.52
N ARG A 109 -15.65 -1.49 27.79
CA ARG A 109 -14.52 -2.05 27.04
C ARG A 109 -14.83 -2.10 25.54
N ASN A 110 -16.08 -2.31 25.13
CA ASN A 110 -16.48 -2.49 23.74
C ASN A 110 -16.28 -1.20 22.91
N ASP A 111 -16.75 -0.04 23.39
CA ASP A 111 -16.56 1.22 22.67
C ASP A 111 -15.13 1.75 22.78
N GLN A 112 -14.42 1.42 23.87
CA GLN A 112 -13.00 1.72 24.06
C GLN A 112 -12.14 0.98 23.02
N VAL A 113 -12.29 -0.34 22.90
CA VAL A 113 -11.56 -1.15 21.90
C VAL A 113 -11.85 -0.68 20.47
N ALA A 114 -13.12 -0.39 20.16
CA ALA A 114 -13.51 0.11 18.84
C ALA A 114 -12.88 1.48 18.53
N LEU A 115 -12.74 2.36 19.54
CA LEU A 115 -12.06 3.65 19.40
C LEU A 115 -10.58 3.45 19.07
N ASP A 116 -9.89 2.68 19.90
CA ASP A 116 -8.44 2.60 19.85
C ASP A 116 -7.95 2.02 18.53
N ILE A 117 -8.60 0.97 18.03
CA ILE A 117 -8.24 0.40 16.72
C ILE A 117 -8.54 1.39 15.58
N LYS A 118 -9.63 2.17 15.63
CA LYS A 118 -9.90 3.19 14.63
C LYS A 118 -8.87 4.32 14.66
N MET A 119 -8.48 4.81 15.83
CA MET A 119 -7.44 5.83 15.99
C MET A 119 -6.09 5.32 15.47
N TRP A 120 -5.73 4.08 15.79
CA TRP A 120 -4.52 3.45 15.29
C TRP A 120 -4.56 3.34 13.75
N CYS A 121 -5.65 2.86 13.18
CA CYS A 121 -5.81 2.76 11.73
C CYS A 121 -5.72 4.14 11.03
N LYS A 122 -6.31 5.20 11.60
CA LYS A 122 -6.19 6.57 11.08
C LYS A 122 -4.72 7.02 10.99
N LYS A 123 -3.95 6.79 12.06
CA LYS A 123 -2.50 7.09 12.09
C LYS A 123 -1.75 6.32 11.01
N ARG A 124 -1.99 5.00 10.92
CA ARG A 124 -1.34 4.13 9.91
C ARG A 124 -1.68 4.53 8.48
N VAL A 125 -2.91 4.95 8.20
CA VAL A 125 -3.28 5.45 6.86
C VAL A 125 -2.43 6.65 6.46
N THR A 126 -2.23 7.61 7.37
CA THR A 126 -1.41 8.80 7.10
C THR A 126 0.05 8.42 6.81
N GLU A 127 0.61 7.50 7.57
CA GLU A 127 1.98 7.00 7.37
C GLU A 127 2.12 6.27 6.03
N LEU A 128 1.19 5.37 5.69
CA LEU A 128 1.17 4.65 4.42
C LEU A 128 0.98 5.57 3.21
N GLN A 129 0.13 6.58 3.33
CA GLN A 129 -0.04 7.60 2.30
C GLN A 129 1.27 8.37 2.04
N HIS A 130 2.01 8.67 3.11
CA HIS A 130 3.33 9.29 2.98
C HIS A 130 4.30 8.40 2.20
N SER A 131 4.41 7.11 2.57
CA SER A 131 5.32 6.17 1.88
C SER A 131 4.92 5.90 0.44
N LEU A 132 3.62 5.86 0.12
CA LEU A 132 3.15 5.79 -1.26
C LEU A 132 3.60 7.02 -2.07
N ARG A 133 3.49 8.23 -1.51
CA ARG A 133 3.96 9.46 -2.17
C ARG A 133 5.48 9.49 -2.34
N GLU A 134 6.24 9.01 -1.37
CA GLU A 134 7.69 8.91 -1.50
C GLU A 134 8.10 7.93 -2.62
N LEU A 135 7.47 6.75 -2.71
CA LEU A 135 7.73 5.82 -3.79
C LEU A 135 7.34 6.42 -5.16
N GLN A 136 6.21 7.12 -5.24
CA GLN A 136 5.80 7.80 -6.47
C GLN A 136 6.80 8.88 -6.89
N ARG A 137 7.29 9.70 -5.95
CA ARG A 137 8.32 10.73 -6.23
C ARG A 137 9.61 10.09 -6.75
N LYS A 138 10.04 8.96 -6.18
CA LYS A 138 11.21 8.22 -6.65
C LYS A 138 11.01 7.65 -8.05
N LEU A 139 9.84 7.09 -8.35
CA LEU A 139 9.51 6.61 -9.70
C LEU A 139 9.54 7.77 -10.72
N VAL A 140 8.98 8.92 -10.37
CA VAL A 140 9.00 10.13 -11.24
C VAL A 140 10.43 10.61 -11.47
N LEU A 141 11.25 10.68 -10.43
CA LEU A 141 12.68 11.06 -10.56
C LEU A 141 13.45 10.04 -11.42
N THR A 142 13.20 8.75 -11.20
CA THR A 142 13.82 7.68 -12.00
C THR A 142 13.39 7.77 -13.46
N ALA A 143 12.11 8.07 -13.72
CA ALA A 143 11.60 8.30 -15.07
C ALA A 143 12.28 9.52 -15.72
N GLU A 144 12.39 10.63 -15.01
CA GLU A 144 13.02 11.86 -15.50
C GLU A 144 14.49 11.64 -15.90
N ASN A 145 15.23 10.87 -15.09
CA ASN A 145 16.63 10.56 -15.34
C ASN A 145 16.86 9.53 -16.47
N ASN A 146 15.80 8.84 -16.94
CA ASN A 146 15.91 7.75 -17.89
C ASN A 146 14.91 7.88 -19.06
N GLN A 147 14.55 9.11 -19.47
CA GLN A 147 13.58 9.35 -20.55
C GLN A 147 14.04 8.77 -21.89
N GLU A 148 15.34 8.75 -22.14
CA GLU A 148 15.94 8.26 -23.38
C GLU A 148 16.21 6.74 -23.38
N ALA A 149 15.99 6.06 -22.27
CA ALA A 149 16.23 4.63 -22.15
C ALA A 149 15.11 3.84 -22.85
N VAL A 150 15.25 3.68 -24.17
CA VAL A 150 14.32 2.88 -24.98
C VAL A 150 14.50 1.41 -24.67
N MET A 151 13.40 0.68 -24.47
CA MET A 151 13.40 -0.75 -24.18
C MET A 151 12.22 -1.43 -24.91
N PRO A 152 12.29 -2.76 -25.11
CA PRO A 152 11.13 -3.47 -25.67
C PRO A 152 9.98 -3.47 -24.65
N GLY A 153 8.78 -3.15 -25.11
CA GLY A 153 7.55 -3.49 -24.42
C GLY A 153 7.22 -4.97 -24.64
N TYR A 154 6.55 -5.58 -23.67
CA TYR A 154 6.21 -7.00 -23.70
C TYR A 154 4.70 -7.22 -23.55
N THR A 155 4.17 -8.11 -24.36
CA THR A 155 2.89 -8.78 -24.14
C THR A 155 3.12 -10.28 -24.25
N HIS A 156 2.49 -11.08 -23.38
CA HIS A 156 2.70 -12.54 -23.34
C HIS A 156 4.19 -12.94 -23.19
N LEU A 157 5.01 -12.10 -22.55
CA LEU A 157 6.47 -12.22 -22.47
C LEU A 157 7.18 -12.26 -23.85
N GLN A 158 6.48 -11.86 -24.92
CA GLN A 158 7.03 -11.65 -26.25
C GLN A 158 7.28 -10.16 -26.49
N ARG A 159 8.37 -9.85 -27.22
CA ARG A 159 8.63 -8.46 -27.64
C ARG A 159 7.47 -7.95 -28.46
N ALA A 160 6.99 -6.75 -28.09
CA ALA A 160 5.93 -6.04 -28.78
C ALA A 160 6.48 -4.69 -29.29
N GLN A 161 5.77 -3.61 -29.06
CA GLN A 161 6.21 -2.28 -29.46
C GLN A 161 7.28 -1.73 -28.52
N PRO A 162 8.20 -0.86 -28.99
CA PRO A 162 9.16 -0.20 -28.14
C PRO A 162 8.47 0.78 -27.17
N ILE A 163 8.98 0.84 -25.96
CA ILE A 163 8.61 1.80 -24.93
C ILE A 163 9.87 2.45 -24.37
N THR A 164 9.73 3.39 -23.39
CA THR A 164 10.86 3.86 -22.59
C THR A 164 10.78 3.33 -21.18
N PHE A 165 11.91 3.23 -20.49
CA PHE A 165 11.93 2.91 -19.05
C PHE A 165 11.15 3.95 -18.23
N ALA A 166 11.18 5.22 -18.66
CA ALA A 166 10.35 6.27 -18.09
C ALA A 166 8.86 5.97 -18.20
N HIS A 167 8.38 5.49 -19.34
CA HIS A 167 6.99 5.10 -19.53
C HIS A 167 6.59 3.97 -18.59
N TRP A 168 7.46 2.99 -18.42
CA TRP A 168 7.26 1.90 -17.45
C TRP A 168 7.16 2.43 -16.00
N CYS A 169 8.04 3.33 -15.57
CA CYS A 169 7.96 3.96 -14.25
C CYS A 169 6.63 4.69 -14.04
N MET A 170 6.19 5.46 -15.04
CA MET A 170 4.93 6.22 -14.95
C MET A 170 3.70 5.32 -14.85
N ALA A 171 3.73 4.10 -15.38
CA ALA A 171 2.65 3.13 -15.19
C ALA A 171 2.47 2.75 -13.71
N TYR A 172 3.57 2.58 -12.97
CA TYR A 172 3.51 2.31 -11.53
C TYR A 172 3.10 3.55 -10.72
N VAL A 173 3.47 4.75 -11.16
CA VAL A 173 2.98 6.00 -10.55
C VAL A 173 1.44 6.03 -10.56
N GLU A 174 0.81 5.68 -11.68
CA GLU A 174 -0.65 5.63 -11.80
C GLU A 174 -1.29 4.49 -10.96
N MET A 175 -0.62 3.35 -10.80
CA MET A 175 -1.11 2.27 -9.91
C MET A 175 -1.12 2.72 -8.45
N LEU A 176 -0.02 3.31 -7.98
CA LEU A 176 0.14 3.80 -6.61
C LEU A 176 -0.76 5.00 -6.30
N ASP A 177 -1.11 5.82 -7.30
CA ASP A 177 -2.07 6.92 -7.11
C ASP A 177 -3.47 6.39 -6.81
N ARG A 178 -3.89 5.30 -7.46
CA ARG A 178 -5.12 4.59 -7.13
C ARG A 178 -5.08 3.96 -5.73
N ASP A 179 -3.90 3.48 -5.28
CA ASP A 179 -3.74 2.93 -3.93
C ASP A 179 -3.84 4.04 -2.86
N TYR A 180 -3.24 5.19 -3.12
CA TYR A 180 -3.38 6.38 -2.28
C TYR A 180 -4.84 6.82 -2.14
N SER A 181 -5.57 6.85 -3.25
CA SER A 181 -6.99 7.21 -3.28
C SER A 181 -7.85 6.24 -2.47
N ARG A 182 -7.56 4.93 -2.52
CA ARG A 182 -8.26 3.91 -1.69
C ARG A 182 -8.07 4.16 -0.20
N LEU A 183 -6.87 4.50 0.22
CA LEU A 183 -6.60 4.87 1.61
C LEU A 183 -7.37 6.12 2.04
N ALA A 184 -7.43 7.14 1.17
CA ALA A 184 -8.20 8.36 1.44
C ALA A 184 -9.70 8.06 1.57
N ASP A 185 -10.24 7.18 0.75
CA ASP A 185 -11.63 6.74 0.82
C ASP A 185 -11.92 5.92 2.09
N ALA A 186 -11.05 5.00 2.48
CA ALA A 186 -11.16 4.23 3.71
C ALA A 186 -11.09 5.17 4.93
N TYR A 187 -10.14 6.11 4.94
CA TYR A 187 -10.02 7.12 6.00
C TYR A 187 -11.31 7.93 6.20
N ARG A 188 -11.92 8.40 5.11
CA ARG A 188 -13.16 9.17 5.17
C ARG A 188 -14.31 8.38 5.81
N ARG A 189 -14.45 7.09 5.48
CA ARG A 189 -15.51 6.24 6.05
C ARG A 189 -15.25 5.87 7.51
N MET A 190 -14.01 5.60 7.89
CA MET A 190 -13.69 5.27 9.29
C MET A 190 -13.66 6.49 10.22
N ASN A 191 -13.70 7.71 9.71
CA ASN A 191 -13.54 8.93 10.48
C ASN A 191 -14.79 9.28 11.31
N SER A 192 -15.27 8.32 12.09
CA SER A 192 -16.43 8.44 12.99
C SER A 192 -16.12 7.84 14.36
N CYS A 193 -16.36 8.64 15.42
CA CYS A 193 -16.01 8.31 16.81
C CYS A 193 -17.00 7.31 17.41
N PRO A 194 -16.57 6.12 17.86
CA PRO A 194 -17.45 5.16 18.52
C PRO A 194 -17.65 5.41 20.00
N LEU A 195 -16.78 6.20 20.65
CA LEU A 195 -16.80 6.38 22.11
C LEU A 195 -18.11 7.02 22.60
N GLY A 196 -18.62 6.56 23.71
CA GLY A 196 -19.94 6.89 24.24
C GLY A 196 -21.07 5.95 23.74
N SER A 197 -20.72 4.94 22.92
CA SER A 197 -21.67 3.87 22.55
C SER A 197 -21.90 2.86 23.68
N GLY A 198 -21.06 2.88 24.72
CA GLY A 198 -21.11 1.94 25.82
C GLY A 198 -20.90 0.49 25.32
N ALA A 199 -21.55 -0.46 25.97
CA ALA A 199 -21.45 -1.86 25.55
C ALA A 199 -22.11 -2.13 24.18
N LEU A 200 -23.27 -1.48 23.91
CA LEU A 200 -24.06 -1.59 22.68
C LEU A 200 -25.27 -0.62 22.62
N ALA A 201 -25.73 -0.10 23.76
CA ALA A 201 -26.98 0.65 23.86
C ALA A 201 -26.78 2.16 24.09
N GLY A 202 -25.55 2.62 24.08
CA GLY A 202 -25.17 4.00 24.45
C GLY A 202 -24.86 4.13 25.93
N THR A 203 -24.23 5.26 26.30
CA THR A 203 -24.01 5.61 27.70
C THR A 203 -25.27 6.24 28.32
N ALA A 204 -25.50 6.02 29.62
CA ALA A 204 -26.61 6.62 30.36
C ALA A 204 -26.36 8.10 30.71
N TYR A 205 -25.18 8.61 30.51
CA TYR A 205 -24.82 9.99 30.80
C TYR A 205 -25.06 10.90 29.58
N PRO A 206 -25.56 12.14 29.76
CA PRO A 206 -25.88 13.04 28.65
C PRO A 206 -24.62 13.69 28.05
N ILE A 207 -23.69 12.87 27.61
CA ILE A 207 -22.43 13.29 27.00
C ILE A 207 -22.69 13.82 25.59
N ASP A 208 -22.09 14.98 25.26
CA ASP A 208 -22.04 15.49 23.89
C ASP A 208 -21.03 14.67 23.09
N ARG A 209 -21.51 13.67 22.35
CA ARG A 209 -20.68 12.79 21.55
C ARG A 209 -20.09 13.49 20.32
N GLU A 210 -20.71 14.56 19.81
CA GLU A 210 -20.15 15.32 18.70
C GLU A 210 -18.95 16.16 19.16
N GLN A 211 -19.01 16.75 20.38
CA GLN A 211 -17.86 17.41 20.95
C GLN A 211 -16.73 16.41 21.26
N LEU A 212 -17.07 15.26 21.84
CA LEU A 212 -16.10 14.18 22.11
C LEU A 212 -15.42 13.69 20.82
N ALA A 213 -16.16 13.57 19.72
CA ALA A 213 -15.61 13.20 18.42
C ALA A 213 -14.56 14.24 17.94
N LYS A 214 -14.86 15.54 18.06
CA LYS A 214 -13.93 16.61 17.71
C LYS A 214 -12.68 16.61 18.60
N ASP A 215 -12.85 16.39 19.90
CA ASP A 215 -11.73 16.33 20.86
C ASP A 215 -10.75 15.17 20.55
N LEU A 216 -11.24 14.12 19.86
CA LEU A 216 -10.48 12.95 19.44
C LEU A 216 -10.16 12.94 17.93
N ASP A 217 -10.24 14.10 17.28
CA ASP A 217 -9.94 14.25 15.84
C ASP A 217 -10.76 13.35 14.92
N PHE A 218 -12.04 13.15 15.23
CA PHE A 218 -13.01 12.52 14.32
C PHE A 218 -13.95 13.56 13.70
N ALA A 219 -14.42 13.27 12.49
CA ALA A 219 -15.33 14.17 11.79
C ALA A 219 -16.72 14.29 12.45
N PHE A 220 -17.19 13.18 13.05
CA PHE A 220 -18.51 13.12 13.71
C PHE A 220 -18.60 11.88 14.64
N ALA A 221 -19.62 11.82 15.48
CA ALA A 221 -19.92 10.64 16.28
C ALA A 221 -20.66 9.58 15.46
N THR A 222 -20.45 8.28 15.75
CA THR A 222 -21.23 7.21 15.13
C THR A 222 -22.71 7.34 15.44
N ARG A 223 -23.56 6.97 14.48
CA ARG A 223 -25.01 7.25 14.51
C ARG A 223 -25.84 6.16 15.23
N ASN A 224 -25.29 4.95 15.38
CA ASN A 224 -25.94 3.85 16.05
C ASN A 224 -24.95 3.14 16.96
N SER A 225 -25.24 3.00 18.24
CA SER A 225 -24.33 2.45 19.25
C SER A 225 -24.08 0.94 19.10
N LEU A 226 -25.08 0.21 18.59
CA LEU A 226 -24.96 -1.24 18.36
C LEU A 226 -24.01 -1.53 17.20
N ASP A 227 -24.18 -0.83 16.08
CA ASP A 227 -23.29 -0.87 14.93
C ASP A 227 -21.88 -0.40 15.31
N SER A 228 -21.79 0.68 16.07
CA SER A 228 -20.55 1.35 16.47
C SER A 228 -19.52 0.44 17.13
N VAL A 229 -19.96 -0.47 17.99
CA VAL A 229 -19.09 -1.42 18.70
C VAL A 229 -18.84 -2.71 17.89
N SER A 230 -19.65 -2.94 16.86
CA SER A 230 -19.57 -4.11 15.97
C SER A 230 -18.75 -3.85 14.70
N ASP A 231 -18.72 -2.60 14.23
CA ASP A 231 -18.08 -2.22 12.97
C ASP A 231 -16.56 -2.54 12.93
N ARG A 232 -16.19 -3.31 11.93
CA ARG A 232 -14.81 -3.58 11.54
C ARG A 232 -14.59 -3.41 10.03
N ASP A 233 -15.52 -2.74 9.33
CA ASP A 233 -15.43 -2.51 7.88
C ASP A 233 -14.14 -1.79 7.51
N HIS A 234 -13.71 -0.84 8.33
CA HIS A 234 -12.46 -0.11 8.13
C HIS A 234 -11.23 -1.04 8.11
N ILE A 235 -11.22 -2.12 8.88
CA ILE A 235 -10.13 -3.11 8.87
C ILE A 235 -10.16 -3.90 7.55
N VAL A 236 -11.33 -4.35 7.11
CA VAL A 236 -11.51 -5.06 5.84
C VAL A 236 -11.13 -4.15 4.66
N GLU A 237 -11.54 -2.89 4.68
CA GLU A 237 -11.18 -1.92 3.64
C GLU A 237 -9.67 -1.68 3.57
N LEU A 238 -9.00 -1.51 4.71
CA LEU A 238 -7.54 -1.32 4.75
C LEU A 238 -6.80 -2.57 4.28
N LEU A 239 -7.20 -3.76 4.72
CA LEU A 239 -6.63 -5.02 4.26
C LEU A 239 -6.87 -5.25 2.76
N SER A 240 -8.02 -4.82 2.24
CA SER A 240 -8.33 -4.88 0.81
C SER A 240 -7.45 -3.93 0.00
N ALA A 241 -7.29 -2.68 0.47
CA ALA A 241 -6.39 -1.71 -0.15
C ALA A 241 -4.94 -2.19 -0.13
N ALA A 242 -4.49 -2.71 1.03
CA ALA A 242 -3.17 -3.30 1.20
C ALA A 242 -2.95 -4.47 0.24
N SER A 243 -3.91 -5.40 0.14
CA SER A 243 -3.84 -6.56 -0.74
C SER A 243 -3.67 -6.16 -2.21
N LEU A 244 -4.43 -5.15 -2.66
CA LEU A 244 -4.35 -4.65 -4.04
C LEU A 244 -3.02 -3.95 -4.31
N SER A 245 -2.55 -3.13 -3.37
CA SER A 245 -1.24 -2.48 -3.47
C SER A 245 -0.10 -3.49 -3.47
N MET A 246 -0.18 -4.54 -2.65
CA MET A 246 0.80 -5.63 -2.67
C MET A 246 0.81 -6.41 -3.99
N VAL A 247 -0.33 -6.52 -4.69
CA VAL A 247 -0.36 -7.05 -6.07
C VAL A 247 0.40 -6.11 -7.02
N HIS A 248 0.25 -4.80 -6.91
CA HIS A 248 1.02 -3.83 -7.71
C HIS A 248 2.52 -3.93 -7.41
N LEU A 249 2.91 -3.98 -6.14
CA LEU A 249 4.31 -4.14 -5.72
C LEU A 249 4.90 -5.49 -6.14
N SER A 250 4.11 -6.56 -6.12
CA SER A 250 4.52 -7.88 -6.62
C SER A 250 4.82 -7.85 -8.12
N ARG A 251 4.02 -7.14 -8.91
CA ARG A 251 4.28 -6.94 -10.35
C ARG A 251 5.51 -6.07 -10.60
N PHE A 252 5.68 -5.00 -9.83
CA PHE A 252 6.91 -4.19 -9.85
C PHE A 252 8.14 -5.07 -9.59
N ALA A 253 8.09 -5.87 -8.55
CA ALA A 253 9.18 -6.75 -8.18
C ALA A 253 9.47 -7.81 -9.26
N GLU A 254 8.43 -8.40 -9.88
CA GLU A 254 8.57 -9.36 -10.97
C GLU A 254 9.25 -8.74 -12.20
N ASP A 255 8.82 -7.54 -12.62
CA ASP A 255 9.45 -6.81 -13.72
C ASP A 255 10.93 -6.52 -13.40
N MET A 256 11.24 -6.06 -12.16
CA MET A 256 12.62 -5.82 -11.74
C MET A 256 13.48 -7.09 -11.77
N ILE A 257 12.95 -8.23 -11.33
CA ILE A 257 13.65 -9.52 -11.37
C ILE A 257 13.96 -9.89 -12.81
N ILE A 258 12.99 -9.78 -13.72
CA ILE A 258 13.15 -10.04 -15.14
C ILE A 258 14.19 -9.07 -15.74
N PHE A 259 14.08 -7.78 -15.48
CA PHE A 259 14.99 -6.77 -16.04
C PHE A 259 16.42 -6.90 -15.52
N ASN A 260 16.59 -7.33 -14.26
CA ASN A 260 17.90 -7.56 -13.64
C ASN A 260 18.51 -8.94 -13.99
N SER A 261 17.74 -9.85 -14.59
CA SER A 261 18.25 -11.18 -14.92
C SER A 261 19.44 -11.12 -15.88
N GLY A 262 20.34 -12.11 -15.82
CA GLY A 262 21.48 -12.20 -16.73
C GLY A 262 21.09 -12.23 -18.21
N GLU A 263 19.90 -12.77 -18.52
CA GLU A 263 19.39 -12.85 -19.89
C GLU A 263 18.90 -11.49 -20.41
N SER A 264 18.18 -10.72 -19.59
CA SER A 264 17.70 -9.38 -19.94
C SER A 264 18.81 -8.34 -19.81
N ASN A 265 19.38 -8.23 -18.62
CA ASN A 265 20.42 -7.25 -18.25
C ASN A 265 20.03 -5.82 -18.62
N PHE A 266 18.75 -5.45 -18.36
CA PHE A 266 18.23 -4.13 -18.63
C PHE A 266 18.51 -3.15 -17.50
N VAL A 267 18.55 -3.66 -16.26
CA VAL A 267 18.89 -2.91 -15.08
C VAL A 267 19.92 -3.67 -14.24
N GLU A 268 20.67 -2.94 -13.45
CA GLU A 268 21.51 -3.47 -12.38
C GLU A 268 21.00 -2.91 -11.05
N LEU A 269 20.64 -3.81 -10.12
CA LEU A 269 20.26 -3.46 -8.76
C LEU A 269 21.51 -3.23 -7.90
N SER A 270 21.44 -2.31 -6.95
CA SER A 270 22.57 -2.01 -6.07
C SER A 270 22.85 -3.15 -5.07
N ASP A 271 24.07 -3.18 -4.53
CA ASP A 271 24.47 -4.16 -3.50
C ASP A 271 23.65 -4.01 -2.21
N ARG A 272 23.02 -2.86 -1.99
CA ARG A 272 22.18 -2.58 -0.80
C ARG A 272 20.88 -3.38 -0.77
N VAL A 273 20.43 -3.89 -1.90
CA VAL A 273 19.13 -4.59 -2.07
C VAL A 273 19.26 -5.97 -2.69
N THR A 274 20.49 -6.47 -2.75
CA THR A 274 20.83 -7.77 -3.35
C THR A 274 21.68 -8.58 -2.38
N SER A 275 21.74 -9.90 -2.57
CA SER A 275 22.65 -10.77 -1.82
C SER A 275 23.54 -11.61 -2.73
N GLY A 276 24.66 -12.09 -2.17
CA GLY A 276 25.56 -13.01 -2.85
C GLY A 276 25.17 -14.47 -2.64
N SER A 277 25.97 -15.37 -3.24
CA SER A 277 25.87 -16.81 -3.00
C SER A 277 27.07 -17.29 -2.20
N SER A 278 26.85 -18.14 -1.21
CA SER A 278 27.92 -18.79 -0.45
C SER A 278 28.76 -19.77 -1.27
N LEU A 279 28.23 -20.24 -2.40
CA LEU A 279 28.90 -21.20 -3.30
C LEU A 279 29.42 -20.55 -4.57
N MET A 280 28.69 -19.58 -5.11
CA MET A 280 28.95 -18.98 -6.43
C MET A 280 29.37 -17.52 -6.26
N PRO A 281 30.68 -17.18 -6.26
CA PRO A 281 31.14 -15.83 -5.89
C PRO A 281 30.71 -14.73 -6.87
N GLN A 282 30.33 -15.08 -8.11
CA GLN A 282 29.87 -14.14 -9.14
C GLN A 282 28.37 -13.84 -9.05
N LYS A 283 27.59 -14.58 -8.24
CA LYS A 283 26.14 -14.51 -8.23
C LYS A 283 25.65 -13.35 -7.35
N LYS A 284 24.71 -12.57 -7.88
CA LYS A 284 24.05 -11.46 -7.22
C LYS A 284 22.55 -11.62 -7.37
N ASN A 285 21.86 -11.89 -6.26
CA ASN A 285 20.43 -12.23 -6.23
C ASN A 285 19.56 -10.99 -5.96
N PRO A 286 18.40 -10.83 -6.60
CA PRO A 286 17.49 -9.71 -6.38
C PRO A 286 16.56 -9.95 -5.16
N ASP A 287 17.13 -10.34 -3.98
CA ASP A 287 16.36 -10.81 -2.82
C ASP A 287 15.30 -9.81 -2.34
N ALA A 288 15.58 -8.51 -2.40
CA ALA A 288 14.60 -7.49 -2.01
C ALA A 288 13.32 -7.60 -2.86
N CYS A 289 13.47 -7.74 -4.19
CA CYS A 289 12.34 -7.91 -5.09
C CYS A 289 11.62 -9.25 -4.88
N GLU A 290 12.37 -10.34 -4.67
CA GLU A 290 11.77 -11.65 -4.39
C GLU A 290 10.96 -11.64 -3.09
N LEU A 291 11.44 -10.97 -2.04
CA LEU A 291 10.73 -10.82 -0.78
C LEU A 291 9.48 -9.94 -0.92
N ILE A 292 9.53 -8.84 -1.66
CA ILE A 292 8.35 -8.01 -1.96
C ILE A 292 7.28 -8.87 -2.63
N ARG A 293 7.66 -9.64 -3.67
CA ARG A 293 6.77 -10.56 -4.38
C ARG A 293 6.17 -11.62 -3.44
N GLY A 294 6.98 -12.24 -2.61
CA GLY A 294 6.57 -13.30 -1.69
C GLY A 294 5.62 -12.82 -0.58
N LYS A 295 5.87 -11.62 -0.04
CA LYS A 295 5.07 -11.05 1.07
C LYS A 295 3.63 -10.69 0.69
N ALA A 296 3.29 -10.59 -0.60
CA ALA A 296 1.93 -10.31 -1.05
C ALA A 296 0.92 -11.35 -0.54
N GLY A 297 1.29 -12.64 -0.52
CA GLY A 297 0.42 -13.71 -0.01
C GLY A 297 0.07 -13.58 1.47
N ARG A 298 1.00 -13.04 2.29
CA ARG A 298 0.80 -12.79 3.72
C ARG A 298 -0.31 -11.76 3.96
N VAL A 299 -0.28 -10.65 3.26
CA VAL A 299 -1.27 -9.56 3.38
C VAL A 299 -2.65 -10.01 2.86
N ILE A 300 -2.69 -10.72 1.73
CA ILE A 300 -3.94 -11.29 1.19
C ILE A 300 -4.53 -12.32 2.16
N GLY A 301 -3.68 -13.11 2.82
CA GLY A 301 -4.11 -14.05 3.86
C GLY A 301 -4.79 -13.37 5.04
N ALA A 302 -4.28 -12.21 5.50
CA ALA A 302 -4.88 -11.43 6.58
C ALA A 302 -6.29 -10.91 6.20
N LEU A 303 -6.48 -10.45 4.96
CA LEU A 303 -7.80 -10.05 4.46
C LEU A 303 -8.80 -11.22 4.52
N ASN A 304 -8.40 -12.38 4.02
CA ASN A 304 -9.27 -13.57 4.03
C ASN A 304 -9.61 -14.01 5.47
N GLY A 305 -8.62 -13.99 6.37
CA GLY A 305 -8.81 -14.29 7.79
C GLY A 305 -9.85 -13.38 8.43
N MET A 306 -9.73 -12.06 8.21
CA MET A 306 -10.65 -11.06 8.77
C MET A 306 -12.10 -11.24 8.25
N LEU A 307 -12.27 -11.48 6.94
CA LEU A 307 -13.58 -11.76 6.35
C LEU A 307 -14.23 -13.03 6.96
N MET A 308 -13.43 -14.08 7.21
CA MET A 308 -13.90 -15.30 7.84
C MET A 308 -14.27 -15.08 9.31
N THR A 309 -13.52 -14.26 10.04
CA THR A 309 -13.82 -13.90 11.44
C THR A 309 -15.16 -13.18 11.54
N LEU A 310 -15.42 -12.20 10.69
CA LEU A 310 -16.66 -11.41 10.72
C LEU A 310 -17.88 -12.16 10.20
N LYS A 311 -17.69 -13.10 9.27
CA LYS A 311 -18.79 -13.82 8.64
C LYS A 311 -19.56 -14.64 9.68
N GLY A 312 -20.83 -14.27 9.87
CA GLY A 312 -21.76 -15.00 10.73
C GLY A 312 -21.73 -14.61 12.20
N LEU A 313 -20.92 -13.61 12.60
CA LEU A 313 -21.00 -13.05 13.94
C LEU A 313 -22.32 -12.30 14.16
N PRO A 314 -22.96 -12.45 15.32
CA PRO A 314 -24.05 -11.57 15.70
C PRO A 314 -23.55 -10.14 15.93
N LEU A 315 -24.47 -9.17 15.92
CA LEU A 315 -24.16 -7.78 16.21
C LEU A 315 -23.59 -7.57 17.61
N ALA A 316 -23.14 -6.36 17.89
CA ALA A 316 -22.37 -5.95 19.07
C ALA A 316 -20.95 -6.54 19.06
N TYR A 317 -20.44 -6.94 20.22
CA TYR A 317 -19.09 -7.45 20.38
C TYR A 317 -19.10 -8.92 20.80
N ASN A 318 -18.28 -9.71 20.13
CA ASN A 318 -17.93 -11.07 20.52
C ASN A 318 -16.41 -11.18 20.61
N LYS A 319 -15.92 -12.09 21.45
CA LYS A 319 -14.47 -12.25 21.68
C LYS A 319 -13.69 -12.61 20.40
N ASP A 320 -14.37 -13.19 19.40
CA ASP A 320 -13.85 -13.42 18.04
C ASP A 320 -13.22 -12.14 17.42
N MET A 321 -13.78 -10.97 17.74
CA MET A 321 -13.26 -9.69 17.26
C MET A 321 -11.87 -9.34 17.83
N GLN A 322 -11.33 -10.12 18.77
CA GLN A 322 -9.92 -9.98 19.18
C GLN A 322 -8.95 -10.32 18.05
N GLU A 323 -9.38 -11.18 17.11
CA GLU A 323 -8.62 -11.56 15.91
C GLU A 323 -8.49 -10.41 14.88
N ASP A 324 -9.15 -9.28 15.11
CA ASP A 324 -9.06 -8.10 14.25
C ASP A 324 -7.67 -7.42 14.29
N LYS A 325 -6.83 -7.69 15.32
CA LYS A 325 -5.61 -6.93 15.61
C LYS A 325 -4.35 -7.52 14.98
N GLU A 326 -4.03 -8.78 15.26
CA GLU A 326 -2.76 -9.38 14.81
C GLU A 326 -2.64 -9.32 13.29
N GLY A 327 -3.72 -9.64 12.57
CA GLY A 327 -3.75 -9.64 11.11
C GLY A 327 -3.56 -8.25 10.47
N ILE A 328 -4.24 -7.22 11.01
CA ILE A 328 -4.10 -5.86 10.47
C ILE A 328 -2.74 -5.25 10.81
N PHE A 329 -2.24 -5.46 12.04
CA PHE A 329 -0.93 -4.98 12.43
C PHE A 329 0.17 -5.53 11.54
N ASP A 330 0.19 -6.84 11.35
CA ASP A 330 1.16 -7.53 10.51
C ASP A 330 1.06 -7.13 9.03
N ALA A 331 -0.16 -7.03 8.52
CA ALA A 331 -0.39 -6.68 7.11
C ALA A 331 0.05 -5.25 6.78
N LEU A 332 -0.28 -4.26 7.63
CA LEU A 332 0.09 -2.87 7.38
C LEU A 332 1.58 -2.61 7.60
N ASP A 333 2.22 -3.29 8.57
CA ASP A 333 3.67 -3.25 8.73
C ASP A 333 4.37 -3.89 7.51
N THR A 334 3.91 -5.05 7.06
CA THR A 334 4.43 -5.73 5.86
C THR A 334 4.29 -4.86 4.61
N TRP A 335 3.15 -4.18 4.45
CA TRP A 335 2.94 -3.25 3.33
C TRP A 335 3.89 -2.06 3.40
N GLN A 336 4.02 -1.43 4.57
CA GLN A 336 4.96 -0.34 4.81
C GLN A 336 6.39 -0.74 4.43
N ASP A 337 6.87 -1.87 4.96
CA ASP A 337 8.21 -2.40 4.68
C ASP A 337 8.43 -2.63 3.18
N CYS A 338 7.40 -3.12 2.45
CA CYS A 338 7.50 -3.35 1.02
C CYS A 338 7.53 -2.04 0.21
N LEU A 339 6.80 -0.99 0.62
CA LEU A 339 6.88 0.34 0.01
C LEU A 339 8.27 0.96 0.20
N ASP A 340 8.80 0.87 1.41
CA ASP A 340 10.12 1.40 1.75
C ASP A 340 11.21 0.63 1.01
N MET A 341 11.09 -0.70 0.91
CA MET A 341 12.03 -1.52 0.15
C MET A 341 11.95 -1.26 -1.35
N ALA A 342 10.75 -1.09 -1.95
CA ALA A 342 10.60 -0.72 -3.35
C ALA A 342 11.22 0.66 -3.64
N SER A 343 11.10 1.59 -2.69
CA SER A 343 11.77 2.90 -2.75
C SER A 343 13.29 2.75 -2.74
N LEU A 344 13.82 1.88 -1.89
CA LEU A 344 15.25 1.62 -1.79
C LEU A 344 15.81 0.93 -3.06
N VAL A 345 15.03 0.07 -3.71
CA VAL A 345 15.38 -0.57 -4.99
C VAL A 345 15.63 0.48 -6.08
N LEU A 346 14.90 1.60 -6.07
CA LEU A 346 15.03 2.66 -7.06
C LEU A 346 16.17 3.64 -6.78
N ASP A 347 16.70 3.73 -5.55
CA ASP A 347 17.67 4.75 -5.15
C ASP A 347 18.95 4.71 -6.00
N ASP A 348 19.49 3.51 -6.26
CA ASP A 348 20.77 3.34 -6.93
C ASP A 348 20.63 2.44 -8.18
N ILE A 349 19.44 2.34 -8.76
CA ILE A 349 19.20 1.53 -9.96
C ILE A 349 19.98 2.09 -11.16
N LYS A 350 20.67 1.22 -11.88
CA LYS A 350 21.35 1.57 -13.11
C LYS A 350 20.65 0.96 -14.30
N VAL A 351 20.18 1.79 -15.23
CA VAL A 351 19.58 1.35 -16.48
C VAL A 351 20.66 1.13 -17.53
N ASN A 352 20.74 -0.06 -18.11
CA ASN A 352 21.67 -0.38 -19.19
C ASN A 352 21.09 0.08 -20.53
N VAL A 353 21.19 1.38 -20.82
CA VAL A 353 20.60 2.02 -22.00
C VAL A 353 21.03 1.36 -23.31
N LYS A 354 22.29 0.91 -23.39
CA LYS A 354 22.78 0.20 -24.58
C LYS A 354 22.06 -1.13 -24.78
N ARG A 355 21.96 -1.95 -23.72
CA ARG A 355 21.31 -3.26 -23.77
C ARG A 355 19.81 -3.17 -24.03
N THR A 356 19.12 -2.22 -23.41
CA THR A 356 17.68 -2.01 -23.62
C THR A 356 17.40 -1.61 -25.05
N ARG A 357 18.21 -0.68 -25.62
CA ARG A 357 18.08 -0.26 -27.01
C ARG A 357 18.37 -1.41 -28.00
N GLU A 358 19.45 -2.16 -27.81
CA GLU A 358 19.76 -3.33 -28.63
C GLU A 358 18.62 -4.36 -28.63
N SER A 359 17.97 -4.54 -27.48
CA SER A 359 16.82 -5.44 -27.34
C SER A 359 15.56 -4.90 -28.02
N ALA A 360 15.35 -3.59 -28.01
CA ALA A 360 14.20 -2.94 -28.65
C ALA A 360 14.27 -3.02 -30.20
N LEU A 361 15.47 -3.05 -30.76
CA LEU A 361 15.69 -3.23 -32.20
C LEU A 361 15.42 -4.64 -32.71
N LYS A 362 15.30 -5.62 -31.80
CA LYS A 362 15.09 -7.03 -32.17
C LYS A 362 13.61 -7.38 -32.21
N GLY A 363 13.28 -8.43 -32.99
CA GLY A 363 11.93 -9.00 -33.00
C GLY A 363 10.94 -8.25 -33.87
N TYR A 364 11.41 -7.46 -34.83
CA TYR A 364 10.58 -6.75 -35.78
C TYR A 364 9.53 -5.83 -35.10
N SER A 365 9.93 -5.19 -34.03
CA SER A 365 9.07 -4.33 -33.21
C SER A 365 8.47 -3.13 -33.98
N ASN A 366 9.07 -2.81 -35.14
CA ASN A 366 8.67 -1.77 -36.09
C ASN A 366 7.75 -2.28 -37.22
N ALA A 367 7.32 -3.53 -37.20
CA ALA A 367 6.42 -4.09 -38.21
C ALA A 367 5.05 -3.39 -38.25
N THR A 368 4.56 -2.90 -37.10
CA THR A 368 3.32 -2.13 -37.02
C THR A 368 3.44 -0.82 -37.79
N GLU A 369 4.59 -0.14 -37.71
CA GLU A 369 4.87 1.09 -38.46
C GLU A 369 4.83 0.88 -39.96
N LEU A 370 5.34 -0.29 -40.43
CA LEU A 370 5.24 -0.66 -41.86
C LEU A 370 3.79 -0.90 -42.28
N ALA A 371 2.96 -1.52 -41.44
CA ALA A 371 1.55 -1.72 -41.73
C ALA A 371 0.80 -0.37 -41.81
N ASP A 372 1.03 0.51 -40.86
CA ASP A 372 0.43 1.86 -40.86
C ASP A 372 0.91 2.70 -42.05
N TYR A 373 2.17 2.57 -42.47
CA TYR A 373 2.72 3.19 -43.66
C TYR A 373 1.95 2.73 -44.94
N LEU A 374 1.75 1.42 -45.08
CA LEU A 374 0.98 0.90 -46.22
C LEU A 374 -0.46 1.38 -46.19
N VAL A 375 -1.07 1.49 -45.02
CA VAL A 375 -2.42 2.08 -44.90
C VAL A 375 -2.43 3.53 -45.37
N ALA A 376 -1.42 4.33 -45.00
CA ALA A 376 -1.28 5.71 -45.45
C ALA A 376 -1.07 5.80 -46.98
N LYS A 377 -0.49 4.78 -47.61
CA LYS A 377 -0.38 4.63 -49.08
C LYS A 377 -1.64 4.07 -49.74
N GLY A 378 -2.76 3.94 -48.99
CA GLY A 378 -4.06 3.50 -49.48
C GLY A 378 -4.19 1.99 -49.66
N VAL A 379 -3.50 1.20 -48.85
CA VAL A 379 -3.70 -0.26 -48.73
C VAL A 379 -4.65 -0.51 -47.56
N PRO A 380 -5.71 -1.32 -47.68
CA PRO A 380 -6.58 -1.66 -46.58
C PRO A 380 -5.80 -2.29 -45.42
N PHE A 381 -6.16 -1.99 -44.18
CA PHE A 381 -5.39 -2.45 -42.99
C PHE A 381 -5.18 -3.97 -42.97
N ARG A 382 -6.19 -4.80 -43.26
CA ARG A 382 -6.05 -6.25 -43.25
C ARG A 382 -5.06 -6.76 -44.30
N ASP A 383 -5.07 -6.14 -45.51
CA ASP A 383 -4.11 -6.46 -46.54
C ASP A 383 -2.71 -5.99 -46.18
N SER A 384 -2.59 -4.78 -45.60
CA SER A 384 -1.33 -4.26 -45.06
C SER A 384 -0.72 -5.21 -44.01
N HIS A 385 -1.54 -5.69 -43.09
CA HIS A 385 -1.09 -6.62 -42.04
C HIS A 385 -0.60 -7.94 -42.67
N HIS A 386 -1.28 -8.48 -43.66
CA HIS A 386 -0.86 -9.69 -44.35
C HIS A 386 0.47 -9.49 -45.11
N ILE A 387 0.57 -8.42 -45.90
CA ILE A 387 1.80 -8.05 -46.62
C ILE A 387 2.98 -7.90 -45.67
N VAL A 388 2.80 -7.22 -44.55
CA VAL A 388 3.86 -7.04 -43.54
C VAL A 388 4.25 -8.38 -42.91
N GLY A 389 3.28 -9.28 -42.64
CA GLY A 389 3.56 -10.62 -42.15
C GLY A 389 4.46 -11.41 -43.11
N GLU A 390 4.17 -11.36 -44.41
CA GLU A 390 5.00 -12.02 -45.45
C GLU A 390 6.40 -11.36 -45.55
N THR A 391 6.46 -10.03 -45.48
CA THR A 391 7.71 -9.26 -45.47
C THR A 391 8.59 -9.65 -44.28
N VAL A 392 8.01 -9.78 -43.08
CA VAL A 392 8.73 -10.24 -41.86
C VAL A 392 9.23 -11.66 -42.03
N VAL A 393 8.42 -12.57 -42.58
CA VAL A 393 8.87 -13.95 -42.87
C VAL A 393 10.04 -13.96 -43.84
N TYR A 394 10.03 -13.13 -44.86
CA TYR A 394 11.13 -12.94 -45.78
C TYR A 394 12.38 -12.41 -45.09
N ALA A 395 12.25 -11.34 -44.29
CA ALA A 395 13.36 -10.74 -43.54
C ALA A 395 14.02 -11.76 -42.59
N ILE A 396 13.23 -12.59 -41.91
CA ILE A 396 13.73 -13.70 -41.05
C ILE A 396 14.57 -14.67 -41.87
N LYS A 397 14.11 -15.10 -43.05
CA LYS A 397 14.84 -16.04 -43.93
C LYS A 397 16.15 -15.45 -44.46
N GLN A 398 16.20 -14.13 -44.63
CA GLN A 398 17.38 -13.39 -45.09
C GLN A 398 18.30 -12.97 -43.94
N HIS A 399 17.94 -13.23 -42.68
CA HIS A 399 18.65 -12.76 -41.49
C HIS A 399 18.83 -11.23 -41.45
N LYS A 400 17.85 -10.48 -41.93
CA LYS A 400 17.81 -9.02 -42.01
C LYS A 400 16.78 -8.46 -41.04
N ALA A 401 17.02 -7.24 -40.52
CA ALA A 401 15.96 -6.42 -39.94
C ALA A 401 15.12 -5.80 -41.07
N LEU A 402 13.93 -5.21 -40.74
CA LEU A 402 13.10 -4.57 -41.77
C LEU A 402 13.83 -3.36 -42.38
N GLU A 403 14.53 -2.59 -41.57
CA GLU A 403 15.33 -1.44 -42.03
C GLU A 403 16.53 -1.81 -42.92
N ASP A 404 16.94 -3.07 -42.95
CA ASP A 404 18.03 -3.57 -43.80
C ASP A 404 17.52 -4.09 -45.17
N LEU A 405 16.21 -4.17 -45.37
CA LEU A 405 15.62 -4.57 -46.66
C LEU A 405 15.77 -3.42 -47.67
N THR A 406 16.13 -3.76 -48.88
CA THR A 406 16.18 -2.81 -49.99
C THR A 406 14.79 -2.54 -50.58
N ILE A 407 14.58 -1.41 -51.26
CA ILE A 407 13.33 -1.10 -51.90
C ILE A 407 12.87 -2.19 -52.90
N PRO A 408 13.75 -2.80 -53.71
CA PRO A 408 13.36 -3.95 -54.54
C PRO A 408 12.85 -5.14 -53.73
N GLU A 409 13.40 -5.41 -52.56
CA GLU A 409 12.93 -6.48 -51.67
C GLU A 409 11.55 -6.17 -51.10
N PHE A 410 11.29 -4.94 -50.60
CA PHE A 410 9.95 -4.52 -50.20
C PHE A 410 8.91 -4.60 -51.32
N ARG A 411 9.29 -4.20 -52.52
CA ARG A 411 8.40 -4.20 -53.68
C ARG A 411 7.99 -5.59 -54.17
N GLN A 412 8.64 -6.64 -53.72
CA GLN A 412 8.16 -8.01 -53.95
C GLN A 412 6.79 -8.25 -53.26
N PHE A 413 6.50 -7.52 -52.22
CA PHE A 413 5.27 -7.65 -51.42
C PHE A 413 4.28 -6.50 -51.69
N CYS A 414 4.78 -5.27 -51.94
CA CYS A 414 3.95 -4.13 -52.24
C CYS A 414 4.69 -3.09 -53.07
N GLU A 415 4.24 -2.87 -54.31
CA GLU A 415 4.83 -1.89 -55.24
C GLU A 415 4.76 -0.44 -54.75
N LYS A 416 3.85 -0.13 -53.81
CA LYS A 416 3.67 1.22 -53.24
C LYS A 416 4.79 1.66 -52.30
N VAL A 417 5.70 0.77 -51.94
CA VAL A 417 6.83 1.12 -51.08
C VAL A 417 7.86 1.96 -51.83
N SER A 418 8.30 3.03 -51.22
CA SER A 418 9.32 3.98 -51.68
C SER A 418 10.30 4.32 -50.57
N ASP A 419 11.35 5.12 -50.90
CA ASP A 419 12.46 5.40 -49.99
C ASP A 419 12.05 5.98 -48.62
N ASP A 420 10.89 6.64 -48.53
CA ASP A 420 10.30 7.19 -47.32
C ASP A 420 9.94 6.11 -46.27
N VAL A 421 9.99 4.83 -46.62
CA VAL A 421 9.77 3.73 -45.67
C VAL A 421 10.85 3.69 -44.57
N TYR A 422 12.09 4.08 -44.89
CA TYR A 422 13.17 4.06 -43.89
C TYR A 422 12.97 5.12 -42.80
N ASP A 423 12.33 6.24 -43.11
CA ASP A 423 12.02 7.28 -42.14
C ASP A 423 11.07 6.79 -41.04
N ILE A 424 10.19 5.85 -41.37
CA ILE A 424 9.18 5.34 -40.44
C ILE A 424 9.62 4.08 -39.65
N LEU A 425 10.61 3.36 -40.17
CA LEU A 425 11.08 2.11 -39.53
C LEU A 425 12.07 2.35 -38.40
N SER A 426 12.56 3.58 -38.23
CA SER A 426 13.49 3.91 -37.16
C SER A 426 12.83 3.76 -35.78
N LEU A 427 13.62 3.32 -34.80
CA LEU A 427 13.16 3.17 -33.39
C LEU A 427 12.60 4.49 -32.85
N GLN A 428 13.19 5.63 -33.23
CA GLN A 428 12.69 6.94 -32.82
C GLN A 428 11.32 7.26 -33.42
N SER A 429 11.12 6.97 -34.71
CA SER A 429 9.80 7.14 -35.37
C SER A 429 8.72 6.29 -34.72
N CYS A 430 9.05 5.06 -34.27
CA CYS A 430 8.13 4.20 -33.54
C CYS A 430 7.61 4.85 -32.25
N LEU A 431 8.48 5.56 -31.51
CA LEU A 431 8.10 6.30 -30.31
C LEU A 431 7.33 7.57 -30.62
N ASP A 432 7.82 8.39 -31.55
CA ASP A 432 7.25 9.72 -31.86
C ASP A 432 5.81 9.64 -32.34
N LYS A 433 5.47 8.63 -33.13
CA LYS A 433 4.11 8.38 -33.63
C LYS A 433 3.09 8.08 -32.53
N ARG A 434 3.50 7.64 -31.35
CA ARG A 434 2.62 7.34 -30.20
C ARG A 434 2.32 8.60 -29.39
N ALA A 435 1.84 9.65 -30.07
CA ALA A 435 1.61 10.99 -29.51
C ALA A 435 0.20 11.21 -28.92
N ALA A 436 -0.67 10.20 -28.91
CA ALA A 436 -1.94 10.25 -28.20
C ALA A 436 -1.71 10.38 -26.67
N LYS A 437 -2.66 10.96 -25.95
CA LYS A 437 -2.57 11.05 -24.47
C LYS A 437 -2.34 9.66 -23.86
N GLY A 438 -1.35 9.57 -22.95
CA GLY A 438 -0.94 8.29 -22.37
C GLY A 438 -0.01 7.45 -23.26
N GLY A 439 0.34 7.92 -24.45
CA GLY A 439 1.29 7.27 -25.35
C GLY A 439 2.74 7.46 -24.91
N VAL A 440 3.68 6.82 -25.62
CA VAL A 440 5.09 6.72 -25.24
C VAL A 440 5.97 7.78 -25.91
N SER A 441 5.41 8.72 -26.71
CA SER A 441 6.23 9.74 -27.33
C SER A 441 6.96 10.60 -26.28
N PRO A 442 8.17 11.13 -26.60
CA PRO A 442 8.92 11.94 -25.65
C PRO A 442 8.10 13.09 -25.07
N LEU A 443 7.28 13.75 -25.89
CA LEU A 443 6.37 14.81 -25.43
C LEU A 443 5.41 14.31 -24.37
N ARG A 444 4.76 13.15 -24.60
CA ARG A 444 3.78 12.60 -23.66
C ARG A 444 4.41 12.12 -22.34
N ILE A 445 5.61 11.60 -22.41
CA ILE A 445 6.38 11.25 -21.19
C ILE A 445 6.73 12.50 -20.39
N ALA A 446 7.21 13.55 -21.03
CA ALA A 446 7.52 14.81 -20.36
C ALA A 446 6.26 15.43 -19.71
N GLU A 447 5.14 15.43 -20.39
CA GLU A 447 3.85 15.88 -19.85
C GLU A 447 3.43 15.06 -18.63
N ALA A 448 3.49 13.72 -18.71
CA ALA A 448 3.10 12.82 -17.62
C ALA A 448 3.99 13.05 -16.38
N ILE A 449 5.31 13.23 -16.55
CA ILE A 449 6.24 13.56 -15.47
C ILE A 449 5.86 14.91 -14.84
N ALA A 450 5.60 15.93 -15.64
CA ALA A 450 5.22 17.26 -15.15
C ALA A 450 3.88 17.24 -14.38
N GLU A 451 2.86 16.54 -14.93
CA GLU A 451 1.57 16.36 -14.25
C GLU A 451 1.71 15.63 -12.92
N ALA A 452 2.53 14.57 -12.86
CA ALA A 452 2.77 13.84 -11.62
C ALA A 452 3.48 14.71 -10.57
N LYS A 453 4.51 15.47 -10.95
CA LYS A 453 5.19 16.42 -10.07
C LYS A 453 4.22 17.45 -9.50
N ALA A 454 3.33 17.98 -10.31
CA ALA A 454 2.32 18.94 -9.86
C ALA A 454 1.29 18.32 -8.89
N ARG A 455 0.93 17.03 -9.06
CA ARG A 455 0.05 16.30 -8.13
C ARG A 455 0.70 16.03 -6.78
N PHE A 456 2.03 15.94 -6.69
CA PHE A 456 2.76 15.54 -5.48
C PHE A 456 3.44 16.72 -4.77
N ALA A 457 3.34 17.94 -5.36
CA ALA A 457 3.78 19.17 -4.73
C ALA A 457 2.84 19.59 -3.60
#